data_19fb285d2905621521c3eea80949aaac
#
_entry.id   19fb285d2905621521c3eea80949aaac
#
_cell.length_a   1.000
_cell.length_b   1.000
_cell.length_c   1.000
_cell.angle_alpha   90.00
_cell.angle_beta   90.00
_cell.angle_gamma   90.00
#
_symmetry.space_group_name_H-M   'P 1'
#
loop_
_entity.id
_entity.type
_entity.pdbx_description
1 polymer ?
#
loop_
_entity_poly.entity_id
_entity_poly.type
_entity_poly.pdbx_seq_one_letter_code
_entity_poly.pdbx_strand_id
1 'polypeptide(L)'
;PYQSFSAFAGQPLLISPAKLMEEQLLTREDLEDMPQWDPKKVDYGEVILFKTKLLKKAWSAFHHTPDKTLLEEYEQFCLEEKDWLEDYSFFMAVKDAHEGCWWLDWEKELIHPDAGTRKRWSEKLKYEIGYYNFIQFMFQRQWLELKEYANEREIEIIGDIPIFVALDSVD
;
A
#
# COMPACT_ATOMS: atom_id res chain seq x y z
N PRO A 1 0.67 -16.16 1.83
CA PRO A 1 0.22 -15.53 3.07
C PRO A 1 1.31 -15.45 4.14
N TYR A 2 2.32 -16.34 4.06
CA TYR A 2 3.41 -16.41 5.06
C TYR A 2 4.69 -15.66 4.62
N GLN A 3 4.56 -14.69 3.71
CA GLN A 3 5.64 -13.85 3.20
C GLN A 3 5.20 -12.38 3.14
N SER A 4 4.44 -11.93 4.15
CA SER A 4 4.06 -10.53 4.25
C SER A 4 5.22 -9.70 4.76
N PHE A 5 5.31 -8.47 4.28
CA PHE A 5 6.32 -7.50 4.74
C PHE A 5 5.93 -6.83 6.07
N SER A 6 4.69 -7.01 6.51
CA SER A 6 4.19 -6.57 7.80
C SER A 6 2.97 -7.41 8.21
N ALA A 7 2.77 -7.59 9.52
CA ALA A 7 1.57 -8.21 10.10
C ALA A 7 0.34 -7.29 10.05
N PHE A 8 0.55 -5.98 9.89
CA PHE A 8 -0.51 -4.96 9.94
C PHE A 8 -0.94 -4.49 8.55
N ALA A 9 -0.03 -4.48 7.59
CA ALA A 9 -0.28 -3.92 6.27
C ALA A 9 -1.26 -4.77 5.44
N GLY A 10 -2.25 -4.09 4.85
CA GLY A 10 -3.17 -4.69 3.90
C GLY A 10 -2.51 -4.99 2.55
N GLN A 11 -3.06 -5.98 1.81
CA GLN A 11 -2.54 -6.38 0.50
C GLN A 11 -2.97 -5.40 -0.60
N PRO A 12 -2.07 -4.57 -1.18
CA PRO A 12 -2.43 -3.56 -2.17
C PRO A 12 -3.07 -4.12 -3.44
N LEU A 13 -2.82 -5.38 -3.77
CA LEU A 13 -3.43 -6.03 -4.92
C LEU A 13 -4.95 -6.20 -4.79
N LEU A 14 -5.51 -6.06 -3.60
CA LEU A 14 -6.95 -6.09 -3.36
C LEU A 14 -7.64 -4.74 -3.59
N ILE A 15 -6.89 -3.64 -3.69
CA ILE A 15 -7.46 -2.33 -3.99
C ILE A 15 -8.16 -2.36 -5.35
N SER A 16 -9.44 -1.98 -5.40
CA SER A 16 -10.25 -1.95 -6.61
C SER A 16 -9.92 -0.73 -7.48
N PRO A 17 -9.48 -0.89 -8.73
CA PRO A 17 -9.31 0.24 -9.64
C PRO A 17 -10.62 0.97 -9.96
N ALA A 18 -11.76 0.26 -9.95
CA ALA A 18 -13.07 0.88 -10.17
C ALA A 18 -13.39 1.90 -9.08
N LYS A 19 -13.11 1.57 -7.81
CA LYS A 19 -13.28 2.52 -6.70
C LYS A 19 -12.31 3.71 -6.78
N LEU A 20 -11.09 3.50 -7.27
CA LEU A 20 -10.17 4.61 -7.53
C LEU A 20 -10.65 5.53 -8.66
N MET A 21 -11.42 5.03 -9.62
CA MET A 21 -12.09 5.88 -10.63
C MET A 21 -13.27 6.66 -10.04
N GLU A 22 -14.06 6.05 -9.15
CA GLU A 22 -15.13 6.74 -8.43
C GLU A 22 -14.60 7.94 -7.64
N GLU A 23 -13.40 7.79 -7.05
CA GLU A 23 -12.67 8.86 -6.35
C GLU A 23 -11.91 9.82 -7.29
N GLN A 24 -12.06 9.67 -8.61
CA GLN A 24 -11.39 10.49 -9.65
C GLN A 24 -9.85 10.41 -9.60
N LEU A 25 -9.29 9.38 -8.98
CA LEU A 25 -7.85 9.12 -8.91
C LEU A 25 -7.32 8.37 -10.13
N LEU A 26 -8.22 7.71 -10.87
CA LEU A 26 -7.97 7.07 -12.16
C LEU A 26 -9.06 7.47 -13.15
N THR A 27 -8.74 7.37 -14.43
CA THR A 27 -9.68 7.56 -15.53
C THR A 27 -10.03 6.21 -16.18
N ARG A 28 -11.01 6.20 -17.07
CA ARG A 28 -11.38 5.00 -17.81
C ARG A 28 -10.25 4.55 -18.75
N GLU A 29 -9.57 5.50 -19.35
CA GLU A 29 -8.45 5.28 -20.26
C GLU A 29 -7.30 4.53 -19.57
N ASP A 30 -7.15 4.70 -18.24
CA ASP A 30 -6.14 3.99 -17.47
C ASP A 30 -6.34 2.49 -17.40
N LEU A 31 -7.57 2.03 -17.64
CA LEU A 31 -7.95 0.63 -17.64
C LEU A 31 -8.08 0.04 -19.04
N GLU A 32 -7.92 0.82 -20.12
CA GLU A 32 -8.04 0.33 -21.49
C GLU A 32 -6.96 -0.70 -21.84
N ASP A 33 -5.76 -0.53 -21.28
CA ASP A 33 -4.63 -1.46 -21.44
C ASP A 33 -4.71 -2.68 -20.51
N MET A 34 -5.84 -2.93 -19.85
CA MET A 34 -5.97 -4.06 -18.94
C MET A 34 -5.80 -5.39 -19.70
N PRO A 35 -4.83 -6.24 -19.30
CA PRO A 35 -4.63 -7.52 -19.92
C PRO A 35 -5.90 -8.40 -19.82
N GLN A 36 -6.12 -9.22 -20.85
CA GLN A 36 -7.16 -10.25 -20.81
C GLN A 36 -6.62 -11.47 -20.07
N TRP A 37 -6.89 -11.50 -18.76
CA TRP A 37 -6.47 -12.64 -17.92
C TRP A 37 -7.40 -13.83 -18.06
N ASP A 38 -6.85 -15.03 -17.87
CA ASP A 38 -7.63 -16.26 -17.75
C ASP A 38 -8.48 -16.17 -16.47
N PRO A 39 -9.82 -16.25 -16.54
CA PRO A 39 -10.68 -16.16 -15.36
C PRO A 39 -10.51 -17.33 -14.38
N LYS A 40 -9.79 -18.37 -14.77
CA LYS A 40 -9.54 -19.56 -13.92
C LYS A 40 -8.13 -19.59 -13.31
N LYS A 41 -7.24 -18.65 -13.70
CA LYS A 41 -5.86 -18.65 -13.24
C LYS A 41 -5.35 -17.23 -13.08
N VAL A 42 -4.75 -16.95 -11.92
CA VAL A 42 -4.11 -15.65 -11.65
C VAL A 42 -2.64 -15.72 -12.08
N ASP A 43 -2.24 -14.86 -13.01
CA ASP A 43 -0.83 -14.57 -13.26
C ASP A 43 -0.39 -13.40 -12.37
N TYR A 44 0.19 -13.73 -11.22
CA TYR A 44 0.61 -12.71 -10.26
C TYR A 44 1.68 -11.76 -10.81
N GLY A 45 2.54 -12.21 -11.74
CA GLY A 45 3.56 -11.36 -12.34
C GLY A 45 2.93 -10.19 -13.10
N GLU A 46 2.02 -10.50 -14.03
CA GLU A 46 1.30 -9.49 -14.81
C GLU A 46 0.39 -8.63 -13.94
N VAL A 47 -0.33 -9.24 -12.98
CA VAL A 47 -1.23 -8.53 -12.07
C VAL A 47 -0.46 -7.52 -11.23
N ILE A 48 0.68 -7.90 -10.66
CA ILE A 48 1.51 -7.01 -9.84
C ILE A 48 1.98 -5.81 -10.67
N LEU A 49 2.52 -6.05 -11.87
CA LEU A 49 3.00 -4.98 -12.75
C LEU A 49 1.87 -3.99 -13.11
N PHE A 50 0.73 -4.51 -13.54
CA PHE A 50 -0.42 -3.70 -13.93
C PHE A 50 -0.98 -2.91 -12.74
N LYS A 51 -1.24 -3.57 -11.61
CA LYS A 51 -1.79 -2.92 -10.41
C LYS A 51 -0.84 -1.87 -9.83
N THR A 52 0.46 -2.17 -9.78
CA THR A 52 1.46 -1.20 -9.30
C THR A 52 1.48 0.06 -10.18
N LYS A 53 1.40 -0.09 -11.52
CA LYS A 53 1.29 1.05 -12.44
C LYS A 53 0.07 1.91 -12.13
N LEU A 54 -1.09 1.30 -11.93
CA LEU A 54 -2.33 2.00 -11.60
C LEU A 54 -2.26 2.70 -10.23
N LEU A 55 -1.75 2.03 -9.22
CA LEU A 55 -1.63 2.59 -7.87
C LEU A 55 -0.66 3.77 -7.83
N LYS A 56 0.46 3.70 -8.55
CA LYS A 56 1.40 4.84 -8.69
C LYS A 56 0.75 6.01 -9.42
N LYS A 57 -0.10 5.74 -10.42
CA LYS A 57 -0.85 6.80 -11.11
C LYS A 57 -1.90 7.44 -10.20
N ALA A 58 -2.64 6.65 -9.45
CA ALA A 58 -3.62 7.13 -8.47
C ALA A 58 -2.94 7.99 -7.37
N TRP A 59 -1.78 7.55 -6.87
CA TRP A 59 -0.97 8.35 -5.94
C TRP A 59 -0.56 9.70 -6.54
N SER A 60 -0.08 9.69 -7.79
CA SER A 60 0.32 10.93 -8.46
C SER A 60 -0.87 11.90 -8.57
N ALA A 61 -2.06 11.42 -8.94
CA ALA A 61 -3.27 12.24 -9.01
C ALA A 61 -3.63 12.82 -7.64
N PHE A 62 -3.69 11.97 -6.60
CA PHE A 62 -3.95 12.38 -5.22
C PHE A 62 -2.93 13.40 -4.70
N HIS A 63 -1.64 13.16 -4.93
CA HIS A 63 -0.57 14.03 -4.44
C HIS A 63 -0.59 15.44 -5.05
N HIS A 64 -1.02 15.57 -6.31
CA HIS A 64 -1.04 16.89 -7.00
C HIS A 64 -2.34 17.66 -6.75
N THR A 65 -3.47 16.99 -6.73
CA THR A 65 -4.80 17.63 -6.64
C THR A 65 -5.74 16.79 -5.78
N PRO A 66 -5.47 16.66 -4.47
CA PRO A 66 -6.35 15.87 -3.62
C PRO A 66 -7.71 16.57 -3.47
N ASP A 67 -8.78 15.75 -3.49
CA ASP A 67 -10.05 16.21 -2.92
C ASP A 67 -9.85 16.53 -1.43
N LYS A 68 -10.49 17.61 -0.96
CA LYS A 68 -10.27 18.09 0.40
C LYS A 68 -10.70 17.08 1.46
N THR A 69 -11.84 16.43 1.26
CA THR A 69 -12.37 15.44 2.21
C THR A 69 -11.47 14.22 2.23
N LEU A 70 -11.07 13.73 1.05
CA LEU A 70 -10.18 12.58 0.95
C LEU A 70 -8.80 12.85 1.56
N LEU A 71 -8.31 14.10 1.47
CA LEU A 71 -7.05 14.50 2.10
C LEU A 71 -7.18 14.51 3.64
N GLU A 72 -8.26 15.06 4.18
CA GLU A 72 -8.52 15.08 5.63
C GLU A 72 -8.63 13.64 6.18
N GLU A 73 -9.32 12.75 5.48
CA GLU A 73 -9.40 11.33 5.85
C GLU A 73 -8.03 10.63 5.79
N TYR A 74 -7.22 10.92 4.77
CA TYR A 74 -5.87 10.39 4.65
C TYR A 74 -4.95 10.86 5.79
N GLU A 75 -5.00 12.15 6.13
CA GLU A 75 -4.20 12.71 7.23
C GLU A 75 -4.61 12.08 8.57
N GLN A 76 -5.92 11.90 8.78
CA GLN A 76 -6.45 11.25 9.97
C GLN A 76 -5.99 9.79 10.06
N PHE A 77 -6.09 9.02 8.96
CA PHE A 77 -5.58 7.66 8.89
C PHE A 77 -4.09 7.57 9.23
N CYS A 78 -3.26 8.45 8.66
CA CYS A 78 -1.83 8.46 8.93
C CYS A 78 -1.52 8.76 10.41
N LEU A 79 -2.37 9.56 11.07
CA LEU A 79 -2.23 9.86 12.49
C LEU A 79 -2.64 8.68 13.38
N GLU A 80 -3.75 8.03 13.05
CA GLU A 80 -4.31 6.91 13.82
C GLU A 80 -3.43 5.65 13.73
N GLU A 81 -2.91 5.36 12.54
CA GLU A 81 -2.14 4.14 12.25
C GLU A 81 -0.61 4.34 12.35
N LYS A 82 -0.17 5.49 12.83
CA LYS A 82 1.25 5.89 12.79
C LYS A 82 2.20 4.88 13.42
N ASP A 83 1.75 4.15 14.45
CA ASP A 83 2.60 3.26 15.25
C ASP A 83 3.21 2.10 14.44
N TRP A 84 2.53 1.67 13.37
CA TRP A 84 3.06 0.67 12.44
C TRP A 84 3.32 1.26 11.05
N LEU A 85 2.50 2.22 10.61
CA LEU A 85 2.51 2.73 9.24
C LEU A 85 3.81 3.49 8.91
N GLU A 86 4.35 4.26 9.86
CA GLU A 86 5.60 5.00 9.67
C GLU A 86 6.79 4.07 9.41
N ASP A 87 6.86 2.96 10.15
CA ASP A 87 7.95 1.97 9.97
C ASP A 87 7.75 1.18 8.69
N TYR A 88 6.54 0.72 8.41
CA TYR A 88 6.21 0.00 7.19
C TYR A 88 6.50 0.83 5.93
N SER A 89 6.03 2.06 5.88
CA SER A 89 6.17 2.91 4.70
C SER A 89 7.63 3.32 4.45
N PHE A 90 8.37 3.57 5.52
CA PHE A 90 9.81 3.82 5.43
C PHE A 90 10.55 2.57 4.92
N PHE A 91 10.30 1.40 5.51
CA PHE A 91 10.90 0.13 5.09
C PHE A 91 10.64 -0.16 3.61
N MET A 92 9.39 -0.06 3.18
CA MET A 92 9.01 -0.34 1.79
C MET A 92 9.63 0.67 0.80
N ALA A 93 9.70 1.95 1.16
CA ALA A 93 10.34 2.97 0.33
C ALA A 93 11.85 2.75 0.21
N VAL A 94 12.51 2.36 1.29
CA VAL A 94 13.95 1.98 1.27
C VAL A 94 14.16 0.73 0.44
N LYS A 95 13.28 -0.27 0.58
CA LYS A 95 13.32 -1.52 -0.18
C LYS A 95 13.19 -1.27 -1.69
N ASP A 96 12.27 -0.41 -2.11
CA ASP A 96 12.13 -0.01 -3.51
C ASP A 96 13.38 0.72 -4.03
N ALA A 97 13.97 1.61 -3.22
CA ALA A 97 15.21 2.30 -3.56
C ALA A 97 16.41 1.36 -3.72
N HIS A 98 16.34 0.16 -3.16
CA HIS A 98 17.31 -0.93 -3.26
C HIS A 98 16.83 -2.06 -4.19
N GLU A 99 15.95 -1.76 -5.16
CA GLU A 99 15.46 -2.71 -6.17
C GLU A 99 14.85 -4.00 -5.58
N GLY A 100 14.29 -3.89 -4.35
CA GLY A 100 13.65 -5.01 -3.67
C GLY A 100 14.60 -6.01 -3.01
N CYS A 101 15.91 -5.74 -2.95
CA CYS A 101 16.86 -6.64 -2.30
C CYS A 101 16.58 -6.81 -0.80
N TRP A 102 17.10 -7.85 -0.21
CA TRP A 102 16.92 -8.17 1.19
C TRP A 102 17.48 -7.08 2.09
N TRP A 103 16.79 -6.71 3.17
CA TRP A 103 17.18 -5.61 4.05
C TRP A 103 18.57 -5.78 4.70
N LEU A 104 19.04 -7.02 4.89
CA LEU A 104 20.40 -7.28 5.36
C LEU A 104 21.51 -6.95 4.33
N ASP A 105 21.14 -6.77 3.05
CA ASP A 105 22.04 -6.37 1.98
C ASP A 105 22.10 -4.85 1.79
N TRP A 106 21.31 -4.08 2.58
CA TRP A 106 21.35 -2.63 2.56
C TRP A 106 22.64 -2.07 3.22
N GLU A 107 22.86 -0.77 3.07
CA GLU A 107 23.95 -0.11 3.79
C GLU A 107 23.75 -0.29 5.31
N LYS A 108 24.85 -0.54 6.01
CA LYS A 108 24.83 -0.81 7.46
C LYS A 108 24.09 0.23 8.28
N GLU A 109 24.12 1.49 7.85
CA GLU A 109 23.39 2.58 8.51
C GLU A 109 21.89 2.46 8.39
N LEU A 110 21.36 1.68 7.43
CA LEU A 110 19.92 1.46 7.20
C LEU A 110 19.40 0.19 7.88
N ILE A 111 20.27 -0.75 8.23
CA ILE A 111 19.87 -1.97 8.95
C ILE A 111 19.37 -1.61 10.36
N HIS A 112 20.04 -0.68 11.03
CA HIS A 112 19.63 -0.12 12.32
C HIS A 112 19.82 1.40 12.30
N PRO A 113 18.91 2.13 11.63
CA PRO A 113 19.10 3.56 11.41
C PRO A 113 18.98 4.34 12.73
N ASP A 114 19.96 5.19 13.01
CA ASP A 114 19.81 6.22 14.02
C ASP A 114 18.80 7.31 13.56
N ALA A 115 18.42 8.18 14.48
CA ALA A 115 17.44 9.23 14.20
C ALA A 115 17.89 10.18 13.06
N GLY A 116 19.20 10.43 12.94
CA GLY A 116 19.75 11.28 11.88
C GLY A 116 19.67 10.61 10.51
N THR A 117 20.06 9.35 10.42
CA THR A 117 19.95 8.52 9.22
C THR A 117 18.51 8.35 8.80
N ARG A 118 17.62 8.00 9.74
CA ARG A 118 16.19 7.87 9.46
C ARG A 118 15.59 9.18 8.92
N LYS A 119 15.88 10.32 9.54
CA LYS A 119 15.42 11.62 9.08
C LYS A 119 15.91 11.93 7.65
N ARG A 120 17.21 11.76 7.40
CA ARG A 120 17.81 12.02 6.07
C ARG A 120 17.16 11.17 4.99
N TRP A 121 16.96 9.89 5.23
CA TRP A 121 16.33 8.97 4.28
C TRP A 121 14.83 9.23 4.13
N SER A 122 14.13 9.59 5.20
CA SER A 122 12.71 9.99 5.12
C SER A 122 12.53 11.26 4.29
N GLU A 123 13.43 12.22 4.38
CA GLU A 123 13.39 13.42 3.52
C GLU A 123 13.69 13.06 2.05
N LYS A 124 14.67 12.18 1.81
CA LYS A 124 15.03 11.73 0.46
C LYS A 124 13.92 10.94 -0.23
N LEU A 125 13.21 10.09 0.51
CA LEU A 125 12.17 9.18 0.01
C LEU A 125 10.75 9.63 0.37
N LYS A 126 10.56 10.92 0.62
CA LYS A 126 9.28 11.46 1.10
C LYS A 126 8.10 11.12 0.17
N TYR A 127 8.33 11.13 -1.13
CA TYR A 127 7.29 10.83 -2.13
C TYR A 127 6.92 9.34 -2.12
N GLU A 128 7.91 8.47 -2.03
CA GLU A 128 7.75 7.02 -1.96
C GLU A 128 7.10 6.57 -0.65
N ILE A 129 7.48 7.17 0.47
CA ILE A 129 6.84 6.95 1.77
C ILE A 129 5.36 7.37 1.70
N GLY A 130 5.07 8.53 1.11
CA GLY A 130 3.71 8.97 0.89
C GLY A 130 2.89 8.01 0.02
N TYR A 131 3.51 7.41 -1.00
CA TYR A 131 2.86 6.38 -1.81
C TYR A 131 2.46 5.15 -0.97
N TYR A 132 3.34 4.66 -0.10
CA TYR A 132 3.02 3.52 0.76
C TYR A 132 1.95 3.85 1.80
N ASN A 133 1.96 5.03 2.38
CA ASN A 133 0.87 5.51 3.24
C ASN A 133 -0.46 5.54 2.47
N PHE A 134 -0.45 6.09 1.26
CA PHE A 134 -1.65 6.23 0.43
C PHE A 134 -2.27 4.88 0.06
N ILE A 135 -1.46 3.89 -0.36
CA ILE A 135 -2.03 2.58 -0.73
C ILE A 135 -2.59 1.84 0.49
N GLN A 136 -2.03 2.01 1.68
CA GLN A 136 -2.60 1.45 2.90
C GLN A 136 -3.89 2.16 3.30
N PHE A 137 -3.96 3.48 3.17
CA PHE A 137 -5.19 4.26 3.35
C PHE A 137 -6.30 3.78 2.39
N MET A 138 -6.02 3.65 1.08
CA MET A 138 -7.00 3.20 0.10
C MET A 138 -7.43 1.75 0.34
N PHE A 139 -6.53 0.89 0.78
CA PHE A 139 -6.88 -0.47 1.18
C PHE A 139 -7.84 -0.47 2.37
N GLN A 140 -7.51 0.23 3.45
CA GLN A 140 -8.34 0.28 4.66
C GLN A 140 -9.72 0.86 4.38
N ARG A 141 -9.80 1.95 3.63
CA ARG A 141 -11.06 2.57 3.22
C ARG A 141 -11.97 1.58 2.48
N GLN A 142 -11.45 0.91 1.46
CA GLN A 142 -12.22 -0.07 0.68
C GLN A 142 -12.54 -1.33 1.49
N TRP A 143 -11.66 -1.73 2.40
CA TRP A 143 -11.91 -2.84 3.32
C TRP A 143 -13.05 -2.54 4.29
N LEU A 144 -13.08 -1.35 4.87
CA LEU A 144 -14.14 -0.92 5.79
C LEU A 144 -15.50 -0.85 5.09
N GLU A 145 -15.56 -0.33 3.87
CA GLU A 145 -16.78 -0.33 3.05
C GLU A 145 -17.28 -1.76 2.78
N LEU A 146 -16.39 -2.68 2.42
CA LEU A 146 -16.75 -4.08 2.20
C LEU A 146 -17.25 -4.73 3.49
N LYS A 147 -16.61 -4.44 4.61
CA LYS A 147 -17.00 -4.97 5.92
C LYS A 147 -18.37 -4.44 6.35
N GLU A 148 -18.64 -3.15 6.16
CA GLU A 148 -19.93 -2.54 6.43
C GLU A 148 -21.03 -3.17 5.56
N TYR A 149 -20.80 -3.29 4.25
CA TYR A 149 -21.71 -3.96 3.32
C TYR A 149 -22.05 -5.40 3.73
N ALA A 150 -21.09 -6.17 4.21
CA ALA A 150 -21.29 -7.52 4.71
C ALA A 150 -22.13 -7.51 6.00
N ASN A 151 -21.77 -6.66 6.96
CA ASN A 151 -22.42 -6.56 8.27
C ASN A 151 -23.91 -6.14 8.14
N GLU A 152 -24.23 -5.20 7.24
CA GLU A 152 -25.61 -4.81 6.94
C GLU A 152 -26.47 -5.98 6.43
N ARG A 153 -25.85 -7.05 5.93
CA ARG A 153 -26.50 -8.27 5.43
C ARG A 153 -26.38 -9.44 6.39
N GLU A 154 -26.02 -9.14 7.65
CA GLU A 154 -25.83 -10.15 8.69
C GLU A 154 -24.75 -11.20 8.33
N ILE A 155 -23.76 -10.79 7.50
CA ILE A 155 -22.61 -11.63 7.12
C ILE A 155 -21.40 -11.20 7.95
N GLU A 156 -20.89 -12.13 8.73
CA GLU A 156 -19.65 -11.94 9.49
C GLU A 156 -18.43 -12.37 8.65
N ILE A 157 -17.38 -11.54 8.65
CA ILE A 157 -16.11 -11.88 8.00
C ILE A 157 -15.17 -12.40 9.09
N ILE A 158 -14.78 -13.66 8.99
CA ILE A 158 -13.80 -14.28 9.88
C ILE A 158 -12.43 -14.13 9.21
N GLY A 159 -11.54 -13.38 9.87
CA GLY A 159 -10.15 -13.22 9.46
C GLY A 159 -9.23 -14.23 10.15
N ASP A 160 -8.04 -14.37 9.60
CA ASP A 160 -6.94 -15.11 10.21
C ASP A 160 -5.75 -14.15 10.38
N ILE A 161 -5.01 -14.29 11.49
CA ILE A 161 -3.82 -13.48 11.74
C ILE A 161 -2.60 -14.17 11.11
N PRO A 162 -1.71 -13.44 10.44
CA PRO A 162 -0.44 -13.99 10.02
C PRO A 162 0.40 -14.35 11.27
N ILE A 163 0.60 -15.65 11.52
CA ILE A 163 1.41 -16.14 12.65
C ILE A 163 2.90 -15.87 12.37
N PHE A 164 3.27 -15.81 11.10
CA PHE A 164 4.63 -15.54 10.64
C PHE A 164 4.64 -14.42 9.60
N VAL A 165 5.59 -13.53 9.73
CA VAL A 165 5.99 -12.59 8.68
C VAL A 165 7.23 -13.11 7.96
N ALA A 166 7.58 -12.55 6.80
CA ALA A 166 8.84 -12.88 6.14
C ALA A 166 10.02 -12.44 7.02
N LEU A 167 11.16 -13.16 6.91
CA LEU A 167 12.41 -12.65 7.50
C LEU A 167 12.84 -11.30 6.90
N ASP A 168 12.36 -11.01 5.70
CA ASP A 168 12.53 -9.77 4.96
C ASP A 168 11.30 -8.88 5.15
N SER A 169 10.99 -8.54 6.40
CA SER A 169 9.85 -7.72 6.82
C SER A 169 10.27 -6.64 7.80
N VAL A 170 9.38 -5.72 8.06
CA VAL A 170 9.58 -4.64 9.03
C VAL A 170 9.33 -5.07 10.47
N ASP A 171 8.49 -6.12 10.66
CA ASP A 171 8.09 -6.66 11.95
C ASP A 171 9.02 -7.80 12.42
#